data_a545a060bd657953ea617bc84f5dfcc4
#
_entry.id   a545a060bd657953ea617bc84f5dfcc4
#
_cell.length_a   1.000
_cell.length_b   1.000
_cell.length_c   1.000
_cell.angle_alpha   90.00
_cell.angle_beta   90.00
_cell.angle_gamma   90.00
#
_symmetry.space_group_name_H-M   'P 1'
#
loop_
_entity.id
_entity.type
_entity.pdbx_description
1 polymer ?
#
loop_
_entity_poly.entity_id
_entity_poly.type
_entity_poly.pdbx_seq_one_letter_code
_entity_poly.pdbx_strand_id
1 'polypeptide(L)'
;MNSQKNLEHPELSIVVPAYNEEPNIDELCSRLVAVLENTHRTFEIVIVNDGSQDNSLQKMLDWYKKYPKYFRILDFNGNFGHHNALWAGFEHVRGDVIISMDADLQNPPEELPKLLEKIDEGYDYVGSYRLGKRQDAKWRDWASKIDNKLRGKITDIRMSDQGCMLRAYKRSIIEAIIRCGDYTAFIPALAYKFASKYTEIGMRHAPRFQGETKYGLYYLLRTHFDLMTGFSLVPLQLFTLFGFGLSGLSLLLVIYMLGRRIFIGPEAEGVFTLFALMFFMVSVAIVGIGLIGEYVGRMYQIVQKRPRYILKHLYEDGK
;
A
#
# COMPACT_ATOMS: atom_id res chain seq x y z
N MET A 1 -8.31 37.34 -17.82
CA MET A 1 -6.93 36.86 -17.80
C MET A 1 -6.57 36.04 -16.55
N ASN A 2 -7.32 36.10 -15.43
CA ASN A 2 -7.04 35.27 -14.23
C ASN A 2 -7.49 33.80 -14.30
N SER A 3 -8.49 33.45 -15.10
CA SER A 3 -9.04 32.09 -15.15
C SER A 3 -8.16 31.08 -15.90
N GLN A 4 -7.30 31.49 -16.81
CA GLN A 4 -6.43 30.56 -17.54
C GLN A 4 -5.16 30.18 -16.75
N LYS A 5 -4.62 31.07 -15.93
CA LYS A 5 -3.47 30.78 -15.07
C LYS A 5 -3.79 29.77 -13.95
N ASN A 6 -5.07 29.73 -13.50
CA ASN A 6 -5.50 28.83 -12.42
C ASN A 6 -5.66 27.36 -12.84
N LEU A 7 -5.66 27.04 -14.14
CA LEU A 7 -5.78 25.67 -14.63
C LEU A 7 -4.41 24.98 -14.85
N GLU A 8 -3.32 25.75 -14.96
CA GLU A 8 -1.97 25.19 -14.97
C GLU A 8 -1.56 24.63 -13.60
N HIS A 9 -2.10 25.22 -12.50
CA HIS A 9 -1.93 24.75 -11.13
C HIS A 9 -3.29 24.73 -10.43
N PRO A 10 -4.05 23.62 -10.54
CA PRO A 10 -5.33 23.50 -9.85
C PRO A 10 -5.12 23.35 -8.34
N GLU A 11 -6.11 23.66 -7.53
CA GLU A 11 -6.07 23.42 -6.09
C GLU A 11 -6.16 21.92 -5.76
N LEU A 12 -6.93 21.17 -6.56
CA LEU A 12 -7.21 19.76 -6.32
C LEU A 12 -6.79 18.88 -7.50
N SER A 13 -6.20 17.73 -7.19
CA SER A 13 -5.99 16.63 -8.15
C SER A 13 -6.63 15.35 -7.61
N ILE A 14 -7.51 14.75 -8.40
CA ILE A 14 -8.11 13.45 -8.09
C ILE A 14 -7.43 12.39 -8.91
N VAL A 15 -6.82 11.41 -8.26
CA VAL A 15 -6.12 10.29 -8.92
C VAL A 15 -6.97 9.04 -8.83
N VAL A 16 -7.31 8.49 -10.00
CA VAL A 16 -8.17 7.31 -10.14
C VAL A 16 -7.46 6.24 -10.97
N PRO A 17 -6.85 5.23 -10.36
CA PRO A 17 -6.39 4.05 -11.08
C PRO A 17 -7.59 3.20 -11.52
N ALA A 18 -7.60 2.73 -12.76
CA ALA A 18 -8.66 1.94 -13.33
C ALA A 18 -8.14 0.79 -14.20
N TYR A 19 -8.70 -0.41 -14.00
CA TYR A 19 -8.40 -1.59 -14.80
C TYR A 19 -9.66 -2.43 -15.01
N ASN A 20 -10.16 -2.46 -16.25
CA ASN A 20 -11.39 -3.15 -16.63
C ASN A 20 -12.59 -2.67 -15.79
N GLU A 21 -12.81 -1.36 -15.78
CA GLU A 21 -13.87 -0.67 -15.04
C GLU A 21 -14.91 -0.02 -15.99
N GLU A 22 -15.06 -0.56 -17.20
CA GLU A 22 -15.99 -0.06 -18.22
C GLU A 22 -17.39 0.27 -17.67
N PRO A 23 -18.02 -0.58 -16.79
CA PRO A 23 -19.35 -0.28 -16.29
C PRO A 23 -19.42 0.93 -15.35
N ASN A 24 -18.28 1.29 -14.72
CA ASN A 24 -18.25 2.27 -13.65
C ASN A 24 -17.77 3.65 -14.10
N ILE A 25 -17.01 3.76 -15.22
CA ILE A 25 -16.34 5.01 -15.65
C ILE A 25 -17.32 6.16 -15.84
N ASP A 26 -18.43 5.93 -16.53
CA ASP A 26 -19.39 7.01 -16.84
C ASP A 26 -20.04 7.58 -15.59
N GLU A 27 -20.50 6.73 -14.71
CA GLU A 27 -21.11 7.12 -13.43
C GLU A 27 -20.10 7.81 -12.53
N LEU A 28 -18.89 7.25 -12.42
CA LEU A 28 -17.80 7.83 -11.63
C LEU A 28 -17.44 9.25 -12.11
N CYS A 29 -17.17 9.41 -13.40
CA CYS A 29 -16.77 10.70 -13.96
C CYS A 29 -17.87 11.74 -13.82
N SER A 30 -19.13 11.35 -14.06
CA SER A 30 -20.29 12.24 -13.90
C SER A 30 -20.41 12.75 -12.46
N ARG A 31 -20.33 11.84 -11.48
CA ARG A 31 -20.43 12.18 -10.05
C ARG A 31 -19.23 12.99 -9.57
N LEU A 32 -18.01 12.65 -10.03
CA LEU A 32 -16.81 13.42 -9.70
C LEU A 32 -16.93 14.87 -10.16
N VAL A 33 -17.30 15.10 -11.42
CA VAL A 33 -17.48 16.47 -11.95
C VAL A 33 -18.50 17.22 -11.12
N ALA A 34 -19.68 16.62 -10.88
CA ALA A 34 -20.76 17.26 -10.12
C ALA A 34 -20.33 17.63 -8.68
N VAL A 35 -19.60 16.73 -8.00
CA VAL A 35 -19.12 17.00 -6.63
C VAL A 35 -18.04 18.07 -6.63
N LEU A 36 -17.07 18.00 -7.55
CA LEU A 36 -15.93 18.91 -7.58
C LEU A 36 -16.33 20.33 -7.98
N GLU A 37 -17.25 20.50 -8.93
CA GLU A 37 -17.82 21.82 -9.27
C GLU A 37 -18.49 22.49 -8.06
N ASN A 38 -19.15 21.70 -7.20
CA ASN A 38 -19.77 22.21 -5.98
C ASN A 38 -18.76 22.62 -4.89
N THR A 39 -17.49 22.23 -4.99
CA THR A 39 -16.45 22.68 -4.04
C THR A 39 -15.99 24.10 -4.31
N HIS A 40 -16.32 24.68 -5.46
CA HIS A 40 -15.85 26.00 -5.92
C HIS A 40 -14.32 26.14 -5.98
N ARG A 41 -13.59 25.02 -6.07
CA ARG A 41 -12.14 24.96 -6.22
C ARG A 41 -11.77 24.59 -7.65
N THR A 42 -10.60 25.02 -8.08
CA THR A 42 -10.02 24.55 -9.34
C THR A 42 -9.54 23.11 -9.18
N PHE A 43 -9.81 22.24 -10.15
CA PHE A 43 -9.50 20.83 -10.05
C PHE A 43 -9.07 20.20 -11.36
N GLU A 44 -8.37 19.09 -11.25
CA GLU A 44 -8.12 18.13 -12.32
C GLU A 44 -8.46 16.70 -11.86
N ILE A 45 -8.80 15.84 -12.81
CA ILE A 45 -9.05 14.41 -12.61
C ILE A 45 -8.05 13.65 -13.46
N VAL A 46 -7.14 12.92 -12.81
CA VAL A 46 -6.11 12.12 -13.46
C VAL A 46 -6.53 10.67 -13.39
N ILE A 47 -7.01 10.12 -14.51
CA ILE A 47 -7.39 8.71 -14.59
C ILE A 47 -6.21 7.93 -15.20
N VAL A 48 -5.81 6.86 -14.53
CA VAL A 48 -4.73 6.00 -15.00
C VAL A 48 -5.31 4.69 -15.49
N ASN A 49 -5.28 4.47 -16.79
CA ASN A 49 -5.65 3.21 -17.41
C ASN A 49 -4.50 2.20 -17.25
N ASP A 50 -4.65 1.23 -16.37
CA ASP A 50 -3.65 0.19 -16.09
C ASP A 50 -3.74 -0.97 -17.10
N GLY A 51 -3.74 -0.62 -18.42
CA GLY A 51 -3.77 -1.59 -19.51
C GLY A 51 -5.08 -2.36 -19.62
N SER A 52 -6.24 -1.70 -19.48
CA SER A 52 -7.56 -2.33 -19.62
C SER A 52 -7.74 -3.01 -20.98
N GLN A 53 -8.47 -4.12 -20.97
CA GLN A 53 -8.77 -4.94 -22.14
C GLN A 53 -10.22 -4.79 -22.64
N ASP A 54 -11.04 -4.07 -21.88
CA ASP A 54 -12.42 -3.70 -22.19
C ASP A 54 -12.51 -2.28 -22.77
N ASN A 55 -13.71 -1.70 -22.84
CA ASN A 55 -13.91 -0.35 -23.36
C ASN A 55 -13.60 0.76 -22.35
N SER A 56 -12.97 0.47 -21.19
CA SER A 56 -12.64 1.48 -20.18
C SER A 56 -11.87 2.65 -20.75
N LEU A 57 -10.80 2.39 -21.54
CA LEU A 57 -10.00 3.46 -22.14
C LEU A 57 -10.85 4.35 -23.07
N GLN A 58 -11.71 3.76 -23.90
CA GLN A 58 -12.54 4.53 -24.82
C GLN A 58 -13.48 5.50 -24.05
N LYS A 59 -14.11 5.02 -22.99
CA LYS A 59 -14.97 5.85 -22.13
C LYS A 59 -14.19 6.97 -21.43
N MET A 60 -12.99 6.69 -20.93
CA MET A 60 -12.11 7.73 -20.35
C MET A 60 -11.78 8.81 -21.38
N LEU A 61 -11.46 8.41 -22.63
CA LEU A 61 -11.15 9.34 -23.72
C LEU A 61 -12.38 10.17 -24.14
N ASP A 62 -13.58 9.61 -24.07
CA ASP A 62 -14.82 10.35 -24.37
C ASP A 62 -15.08 11.42 -23.29
N TRP A 63 -14.81 11.13 -22.01
CA TRP A 63 -14.83 12.12 -20.94
C TRP A 63 -13.75 13.18 -21.09
N TYR A 64 -12.53 12.81 -21.47
CA TYR A 64 -11.46 13.74 -21.79
C TYR A 64 -11.85 14.68 -22.94
N LYS A 65 -12.43 14.17 -24.05
CA LYS A 65 -12.90 15.00 -25.17
C LYS A 65 -14.00 15.97 -24.75
N LYS A 66 -14.90 15.54 -23.86
CA LYS A 66 -16.00 16.38 -23.36
C LYS A 66 -15.52 17.49 -22.43
N TYR A 67 -14.51 17.20 -21.60
CA TYR A 67 -13.97 18.11 -20.59
C TYR A 67 -12.43 18.14 -20.60
N PRO A 68 -11.77 18.57 -21.67
CA PRO A 68 -10.32 18.47 -21.83
C PRO A 68 -9.53 19.21 -20.75
N LYS A 69 -10.12 20.24 -20.14
CA LYS A 69 -9.53 21.04 -19.07
C LYS A 69 -9.54 20.35 -17.72
N TYR A 70 -10.46 19.41 -17.50
CA TYR A 70 -10.60 18.73 -16.21
C TYR A 70 -9.93 17.38 -16.19
N PHE A 71 -9.91 16.67 -17.33
CA PHE A 71 -9.41 15.30 -17.39
C PHE A 71 -8.01 15.22 -17.98
N ARG A 72 -7.22 14.35 -17.39
CA ARG A 72 -5.95 13.85 -17.92
C ARG A 72 -5.96 12.33 -17.85
N ILE A 73 -5.59 11.68 -18.94
CA ILE A 73 -5.60 10.22 -19.03
C ILE A 73 -4.18 9.72 -19.24
N LEU A 74 -3.71 8.86 -18.34
CA LEU A 74 -2.47 8.13 -18.47
C LEU A 74 -2.81 6.72 -18.96
N ASP A 75 -2.36 6.36 -20.17
CA ASP A 75 -2.61 5.04 -20.74
C ASP A 75 -1.34 4.20 -20.70
N PHE A 76 -1.35 3.09 -19.96
CA PHE A 76 -0.24 2.18 -19.84
C PHE A 76 -0.21 1.18 -21.02
N ASN A 77 0.98 0.69 -21.37
CA ASN A 77 1.13 -0.32 -22.41
C ASN A 77 0.78 -1.75 -21.96
N GLY A 78 0.42 -1.94 -20.70
CA GLY A 78 0.01 -3.22 -20.09
C GLY A 78 -0.40 -3.02 -18.65
N ASN A 79 -0.80 -4.11 -17.96
CA ASN A 79 -1.17 -4.07 -16.55
C ASN A 79 0.08 -4.13 -15.66
N PHE A 80 0.31 -3.07 -14.88
CA PHE A 80 1.41 -2.95 -13.92
C PHE A 80 0.93 -3.01 -12.47
N GLY A 81 -0.39 -3.04 -12.24
CA GLY A 81 -1.04 -3.16 -10.96
C GLY A 81 -1.39 -1.81 -10.31
N HIS A 82 -2.41 -1.86 -9.47
CA HIS A 82 -3.06 -0.71 -8.85
C HIS A 82 -2.09 0.29 -8.19
N HIS A 83 -1.09 -0.22 -7.43
CA HIS A 83 -0.13 0.67 -6.75
C HIS A 83 0.77 1.43 -7.73
N ASN A 84 1.16 0.81 -8.84
CA ASN A 84 1.96 1.47 -9.86
C ASN A 84 1.12 2.49 -10.65
N ALA A 85 -0.15 2.20 -10.90
CA ALA A 85 -1.08 3.15 -11.49
C ALA A 85 -1.31 4.37 -10.59
N LEU A 86 -1.50 4.15 -9.28
CA LEU A 86 -1.61 5.24 -8.31
C LEU A 86 -0.33 6.09 -8.26
N TRP A 87 0.83 5.42 -8.27
CA TRP A 87 2.13 6.10 -8.29
C TRP A 87 2.29 6.98 -9.53
N ALA A 88 1.97 6.45 -10.71
CA ALA A 88 2.01 7.22 -11.96
C ALA A 88 1.09 8.45 -11.92
N GLY A 89 -0.11 8.27 -11.37
CA GLY A 89 -1.01 9.40 -11.12
C GLY A 89 -0.35 10.47 -10.26
N PHE A 90 0.30 10.09 -9.17
CA PHE A 90 1.00 11.02 -8.27
C PHE A 90 2.17 11.75 -8.94
N GLU A 91 2.90 11.10 -9.85
CA GLU A 91 3.98 11.75 -10.62
C GLU A 91 3.45 12.80 -11.62
N HIS A 92 2.17 12.70 -12.00
CA HIS A 92 1.58 13.57 -13.03
C HIS A 92 0.57 14.59 -12.51
N VAL A 93 0.24 14.61 -11.20
CA VAL A 93 -0.67 15.60 -10.61
C VAL A 93 -0.04 17.00 -10.53
N ARG A 94 -0.90 18.02 -10.63
CA ARG A 94 -0.52 19.45 -10.58
C ARG A 94 -1.09 20.19 -9.36
N GLY A 95 -2.12 19.64 -8.69
CA GLY A 95 -2.84 20.28 -7.58
C GLY A 95 -2.06 20.31 -6.27
N ASP A 96 -2.43 21.21 -5.36
CA ASP A 96 -1.83 21.33 -4.03
C ASP A 96 -2.36 20.28 -3.05
N VAL A 97 -3.60 19.86 -3.24
CA VAL A 97 -4.24 18.76 -2.51
C VAL A 97 -4.53 17.64 -3.47
N ILE A 98 -4.04 16.47 -3.15
CA ILE A 98 -4.19 15.27 -3.98
C ILE A 98 -5.12 14.29 -3.27
N ILE A 99 -6.11 13.77 -3.98
CA ILE A 99 -7.01 12.74 -3.46
C ILE A 99 -6.89 11.50 -4.33
N SER A 100 -6.64 10.36 -3.71
CA SER A 100 -6.72 9.04 -4.35
C SER A 100 -8.08 8.42 -4.11
N MET A 101 -8.63 7.73 -5.12
CA MET A 101 -9.84 6.92 -4.98
C MET A 101 -9.88 5.79 -6.00
N ASP A 102 -10.61 4.73 -5.68
CA ASP A 102 -10.84 3.60 -6.58
C ASP A 102 -11.94 3.92 -7.60
N ALA A 103 -11.86 3.27 -8.78
CA ALA A 103 -12.84 3.47 -9.86
C ALA A 103 -14.14 2.67 -9.68
N ASP A 104 -14.24 1.77 -8.69
CA ASP A 104 -15.34 0.80 -8.51
C ASP A 104 -16.58 1.36 -7.79
N LEU A 105 -16.60 2.66 -7.48
CA LEU A 105 -17.69 3.37 -6.80
C LEU A 105 -18.02 2.85 -5.37
N GLN A 106 -17.19 1.96 -4.80
CA GLN A 106 -17.36 1.55 -3.41
C GLN A 106 -17.17 2.73 -2.43
N ASN A 107 -16.33 3.68 -2.81
CA ASN A 107 -16.16 4.95 -2.12
C ASN A 107 -16.88 6.05 -2.91
N PRO A 108 -18.04 6.54 -2.44
CA PRO A 108 -18.80 7.54 -3.18
C PRO A 108 -18.03 8.86 -3.31
N PRO A 109 -18.00 9.50 -4.51
CA PRO A 109 -17.40 10.82 -4.69
C PRO A 109 -17.94 11.90 -3.76
N GLU A 110 -19.17 11.78 -3.29
CA GLU A 110 -19.84 12.68 -2.35
C GLU A 110 -19.18 12.74 -0.97
N GLU A 111 -18.29 11.81 -0.67
CA GLU A 111 -17.50 11.81 0.57
C GLU A 111 -16.22 12.69 0.47
N LEU A 112 -15.84 13.14 -0.75
CA LEU A 112 -14.64 13.98 -0.97
C LEU A 112 -14.61 15.26 -0.13
N PRO A 113 -15.73 16.02 0.00
CA PRO A 113 -15.73 17.26 0.79
C PRO A 113 -15.29 17.06 2.24
N LYS A 114 -15.57 15.90 2.86
CA LYS A 114 -15.15 15.60 4.23
C LYS A 114 -13.62 15.48 4.37
N LEU A 115 -12.95 14.96 3.34
CA LEU A 115 -11.48 14.92 3.29
C LEU A 115 -10.89 16.32 3.18
N LEU A 116 -11.49 17.14 2.30
CA LEU A 116 -11.05 18.51 2.07
C LEU A 116 -11.20 19.35 3.34
N GLU A 117 -12.29 19.22 4.08
CA GLU A 117 -12.49 19.89 5.38
C GLU A 117 -11.34 19.61 6.34
N LYS A 118 -10.87 18.37 6.43
CA LYS A 118 -9.73 18.00 7.28
C LYS A 118 -8.40 18.56 6.77
N ILE A 119 -8.19 18.60 5.47
CA ILE A 119 -7.02 19.27 4.88
C ILE A 119 -7.02 20.77 5.23
N ASP A 120 -8.20 21.42 5.17
CA ASP A 120 -8.36 22.83 5.53
C ASP A 120 -8.13 23.09 7.02
N GLU A 121 -8.42 22.12 7.92
CA GLU A 121 -8.06 22.15 9.34
C GLU A 121 -6.53 22.02 9.56
N GLY A 122 -5.76 21.88 8.49
CA GLY A 122 -4.29 21.86 8.52
C GLY A 122 -3.68 20.47 8.63
N TYR A 123 -4.43 19.38 8.43
CA TYR A 123 -3.86 18.04 8.33
C TYR A 123 -3.07 17.89 7.03
N ASP A 124 -1.97 17.16 7.06
CA ASP A 124 -1.10 16.90 5.90
C ASP A 124 -1.53 15.65 5.14
N TYR A 125 -2.14 14.71 5.89
CA TYR A 125 -2.65 13.45 5.38
C TYR A 125 -3.96 13.08 6.08
N VAL A 126 -4.96 12.72 5.31
CA VAL A 126 -6.25 12.25 5.81
C VAL A 126 -6.54 10.87 5.25
N GLY A 127 -6.45 9.87 6.11
CA GLY A 127 -6.87 8.51 5.82
C GLY A 127 -8.38 8.35 5.93
N SER A 128 -8.91 7.29 5.37
CA SER A 128 -10.31 6.92 5.60
C SER A 128 -10.45 5.46 6.03
N TYR A 129 -11.50 5.18 6.77
CA TYR A 129 -11.91 3.84 7.14
C TYR A 129 -13.41 3.64 6.86
N ARG A 130 -13.78 2.42 6.56
CA ARG A 130 -15.17 2.08 6.22
C ARG A 130 -16.06 2.12 7.45
N LEU A 131 -17.18 2.88 7.35
CA LEU A 131 -18.25 2.86 8.34
C LEU A 131 -19.15 1.65 8.06
N GLY A 132 -19.24 0.74 9.01
CA GLY A 132 -20.09 -0.44 8.93
C GLY A 132 -19.42 -1.67 9.53
N LYS A 133 -20.22 -2.58 10.10
CA LYS A 133 -19.70 -3.88 10.56
C LYS A 133 -19.34 -4.69 9.33
N ARG A 134 -18.07 -5.07 9.17
CA ARG A 134 -17.72 -6.19 8.30
C ARG A 134 -18.59 -7.38 8.65
N GLN A 135 -19.30 -7.95 7.69
CA GLN A 135 -20.02 -9.21 7.85
C GLN A 135 -19.05 -10.41 7.84
N ASP A 136 -17.80 -10.19 8.24
CA ASP A 136 -16.78 -11.23 8.30
C ASP A 136 -16.95 -12.09 9.56
N ALA A 137 -16.57 -13.36 9.46
CA ALA A 137 -16.60 -14.30 10.57
C ALA A 137 -15.81 -13.78 11.78
N LYS A 138 -16.33 -13.92 13.01
CA LYS A 138 -15.76 -13.42 14.27
C LYS A 138 -14.27 -13.74 14.47
N TRP A 139 -13.76 -14.84 13.94
CA TRP A 139 -12.35 -15.21 13.99
C TRP A 139 -11.45 -14.29 13.15
N ARG A 140 -11.95 -13.76 12.00
CA ARG A 140 -11.23 -12.80 11.16
C ARG A 140 -11.09 -11.45 11.86
N ASP A 141 -12.10 -11.00 12.59
CA ASP A 141 -12.05 -9.79 13.39
C ASP A 141 -10.99 -9.90 14.50
N TRP A 142 -10.92 -11.06 15.16
CA TRP A 142 -9.93 -11.30 16.21
C TRP A 142 -8.50 -11.37 15.65
N ALA A 143 -8.30 -12.12 14.56
CA ALA A 143 -7.03 -12.20 13.85
C ALA A 143 -6.57 -10.81 13.36
N SER A 144 -7.47 -10.01 12.77
CA SER A 144 -7.20 -8.65 12.30
C SER A 144 -6.83 -7.70 13.45
N LYS A 145 -7.43 -7.82 14.63
CA LYS A 145 -7.08 -6.99 15.80
C LYS A 145 -5.69 -7.32 16.36
N ILE A 146 -5.34 -8.61 16.45
CA ILE A 146 -4.00 -9.04 16.87
C ILE A 146 -2.95 -8.56 15.87
N ASP A 147 -3.22 -8.77 14.59
CA ASP A 147 -2.34 -8.34 13.51
C ASP A 147 -2.12 -6.82 13.51
N ASN A 148 -3.18 -6.03 13.59
CA ASN A 148 -3.10 -4.57 13.67
C ASN A 148 -2.30 -4.11 14.91
N LYS A 149 -2.45 -4.78 16.06
CA LYS A 149 -1.72 -4.46 17.28
C LYS A 149 -0.24 -4.83 17.18
N LEU A 150 0.06 -6.00 16.62
CA LEU A 150 1.44 -6.47 16.43
C LEU A 150 2.17 -5.59 15.42
N ARG A 151 1.55 -5.33 14.27
CA ARG A 151 2.07 -4.45 13.23
C ARG A 151 2.29 -3.03 13.73
N GLY A 152 1.30 -2.43 14.43
CA GLY A 152 1.43 -1.10 15.00
C GLY A 152 2.63 -0.97 15.96
N LYS A 153 3.01 -2.05 16.64
CA LYS A 153 4.21 -2.09 17.48
C LYS A 153 5.51 -2.27 16.68
N ILE A 154 5.46 -2.99 15.56
CA ILE A 154 6.63 -3.32 14.74
C ILE A 154 6.96 -2.20 13.77
N THR A 155 5.94 -1.58 13.15
CA THR A 155 6.12 -0.58 12.08
C THR A 155 5.85 0.85 12.52
N ASP A 156 5.31 1.05 13.74
CA ASP A 156 4.79 2.33 14.27
C ASP A 156 3.70 2.98 13.39
N ILE A 157 3.06 2.19 12.53
CA ILE A 157 1.99 2.63 11.62
C ILE A 157 0.64 2.18 12.17
N ARG A 158 -0.15 3.14 12.63
CA ARG A 158 -1.48 2.91 13.21
C ARG A 158 -2.56 3.37 12.23
N MET A 159 -2.94 2.49 11.29
CA MET A 159 -4.04 2.74 10.36
C MET A 159 -5.21 1.83 10.68
N SER A 160 -6.43 2.41 10.70
CA SER A 160 -7.66 1.69 11.02
C SER A 160 -8.13 0.79 9.87
N ASP A 161 -8.02 1.24 8.62
CA ASP A 161 -8.36 0.46 7.42
C ASP A 161 -7.32 0.69 6.32
N GLN A 162 -6.58 -0.38 5.99
CA GLN A 162 -5.57 -0.34 4.93
C GLN A 162 -6.16 -0.49 3.54
N GLY A 163 -7.32 -1.13 3.44
CA GLY A 163 -7.96 -1.42 2.16
C GLY A 163 -8.78 -0.25 1.61
N CYS A 164 -8.97 0.83 2.37
CA CYS A 164 -9.67 2.00 1.87
C CYS A 164 -8.68 2.93 1.17
N MET A 165 -8.86 3.14 -0.14
CA MET A 165 -7.96 3.96 -0.98
C MET A 165 -8.45 5.40 -1.16
N LEU A 166 -9.62 5.75 -0.61
CA LEU A 166 -10.09 7.13 -0.58
C LEU A 166 -9.31 7.92 0.48
N ARG A 167 -8.33 8.72 0.06
CA ARG A 167 -7.38 9.41 0.93
C ARG A 167 -7.00 10.76 0.37
N ALA A 168 -6.73 11.73 1.24
CA ALA A 168 -6.25 13.05 0.84
C ALA A 168 -4.84 13.31 1.36
N TYR A 169 -4.05 13.98 0.54
CA TYR A 169 -2.65 14.29 0.78
C TYR A 169 -2.36 15.73 0.39
N LYS A 170 -1.56 16.45 1.17
CA LYS A 170 -0.91 17.66 0.68
C LYS A 170 0.19 17.31 -0.33
N ARG A 171 0.46 18.22 -1.26
CA ARG A 171 1.52 18.06 -2.27
C ARG A 171 2.86 17.66 -1.66
N SER A 172 3.26 18.26 -0.54
CA SER A 172 4.53 17.97 0.13
C SER A 172 4.68 16.49 0.52
N ILE A 173 3.57 15.83 0.89
CA ILE A 173 3.56 14.40 1.21
C ILE A 173 3.77 13.56 -0.05
N ILE A 174 3.08 13.90 -1.14
CA ILE A 174 3.24 13.19 -2.43
C ILE A 174 4.67 13.35 -2.96
N GLU A 175 5.23 14.55 -2.91
CA GLU A 175 6.63 14.78 -3.31
C GLU A 175 7.62 13.98 -2.45
N ALA A 176 7.39 13.88 -1.14
CA ALA A 176 8.21 13.06 -0.26
C ALA A 176 8.12 11.56 -0.62
N ILE A 177 6.91 11.07 -0.92
CA ILE A 177 6.67 9.70 -1.37
C ILE A 177 7.43 9.43 -2.67
N ILE A 178 7.31 10.29 -3.67
CA ILE A 178 7.98 10.13 -4.98
C ILE A 178 9.50 10.13 -4.80
N ARG A 179 10.06 11.07 -4.01
CA ARG A 179 11.51 11.15 -3.75
C ARG A 179 12.05 9.95 -2.98
N CYS A 180 11.23 9.31 -2.14
CA CYS A 180 11.64 8.13 -1.40
C CYS A 180 12.08 6.99 -2.32
N GLY A 181 11.48 6.87 -3.52
CA GLY A 181 11.87 5.88 -4.52
C GLY A 181 11.67 4.42 -4.08
N ASP A 182 10.96 4.18 -2.98
CA ASP A 182 10.72 2.82 -2.48
C ASP A 182 9.70 2.11 -3.36
N TYR A 183 10.19 1.14 -4.15
CA TYR A 183 9.39 0.40 -5.13
C TYR A 183 8.42 -0.61 -4.50
N THR A 184 8.66 -0.97 -3.25
CA THR A 184 7.91 -2.00 -2.54
C THR A 184 6.97 -1.41 -1.49
N ALA A 185 7.06 -0.10 -1.25
CA ALA A 185 6.36 0.53 -0.16
C ALA A 185 4.86 0.68 -0.43
N PHE A 186 4.09 0.35 0.58
CA PHE A 186 2.67 0.63 0.63
C PHE A 186 2.44 2.13 0.81
N ILE A 187 1.94 2.80 -0.23
CA ILE A 187 1.80 4.27 -0.31
C ILE A 187 1.13 4.88 0.94
N PRO A 188 0.01 4.35 1.46
CA PRO A 188 -0.62 4.89 2.66
C PRO A 188 0.27 4.87 3.90
N ALA A 189 1.14 3.86 4.02
CA ALA A 189 2.07 3.77 5.13
C ALA A 189 3.20 4.80 5.03
N LEU A 190 3.70 5.08 3.83
CA LEU A 190 4.64 6.18 3.59
C LEU A 190 4.02 7.53 3.91
N ALA A 191 2.78 7.77 3.46
CA ALA A 191 2.06 9.00 3.75
C ALA A 191 1.90 9.22 5.26
N TYR A 192 1.50 8.18 5.98
CA TYR A 192 1.40 8.21 7.45
C TYR A 192 2.74 8.57 8.11
N LYS A 193 3.84 7.99 7.63
CA LYS A 193 5.18 8.21 8.18
C LYS A 193 5.72 9.62 7.88
N PHE A 194 5.38 10.20 6.74
CA PHE A 194 5.87 11.51 6.32
C PHE A 194 5.00 12.67 6.79
N ALA A 195 3.74 12.41 7.17
CA ALA A 195 2.83 13.44 7.66
C ALA A 195 3.21 13.89 9.08
N SER A 196 3.31 15.20 9.28
CA SER A 196 3.47 15.79 10.61
C SER A 196 2.15 15.79 11.38
N LYS A 197 1.04 16.06 10.67
CA LYS A 197 -0.32 16.05 11.22
C LYS A 197 -1.21 15.18 10.35
N TYR A 198 -1.67 14.05 10.88
CA TYR A 198 -2.54 13.13 10.16
C TYR A 198 -3.81 12.83 10.96
N THR A 199 -4.86 12.39 10.25
CA THR A 199 -6.10 11.89 10.84
C THR A 199 -6.73 10.83 9.97
N GLU A 200 -7.71 10.12 10.52
CA GLU A 200 -8.55 9.18 9.78
C GLU A 200 -10.03 9.50 10.02
N ILE A 201 -10.83 9.44 8.98
CA ILE A 201 -12.27 9.72 9.05
C ILE A 201 -13.09 8.53 8.54
N GLY A 202 -14.25 8.34 9.16
CA GLY A 202 -15.19 7.29 8.75
C GLY A 202 -15.93 7.69 7.47
N MET A 203 -15.89 6.81 6.45
CA MET A 203 -16.53 7.01 5.16
C MET A 203 -17.64 6.00 4.93
N ARG A 204 -18.71 6.42 4.25
CA ARG A 204 -19.73 5.50 3.76
C ARG A 204 -19.09 4.58 2.71
N HIS A 205 -19.45 3.31 2.78
CA HIS A 205 -19.00 2.31 1.82
C HIS A 205 -20.21 1.70 1.14
N ALA A 206 -20.30 1.87 -0.17
CA ALA A 206 -21.34 1.27 -0.97
C ALA A 206 -20.98 -0.20 -1.31
N PRO A 207 -21.95 -1.10 -1.49
CA PRO A 207 -21.67 -2.39 -2.08
C PRO A 207 -21.11 -2.18 -3.49
N ARG A 208 -20.17 -3.06 -3.89
CA ARG A 208 -19.57 -3.02 -5.22
C ARG A 208 -20.67 -3.07 -6.29
N PHE A 209 -20.62 -2.14 -7.23
CA PHE A 209 -21.66 -2.03 -8.26
C PHE A 209 -21.65 -3.26 -9.18
N GLN A 210 -20.46 -3.80 -9.54
CA GLN A 210 -20.26 -5.06 -10.26
C GLN A 210 -18.83 -5.63 -9.98
N GLY A 211 -18.68 -6.98 -9.96
CA GLY A 211 -17.41 -7.68 -9.87
C GLY A 211 -17.21 -8.56 -8.62
N GLU A 212 -16.37 -9.60 -8.73
CA GLU A 212 -16.05 -10.53 -7.64
C GLU A 212 -14.72 -10.17 -6.94
N THR A 213 -14.64 -10.49 -5.63
CA THR A 213 -13.42 -10.30 -4.83
C THR A 213 -12.36 -11.35 -5.20
N LYS A 214 -11.24 -10.95 -5.80
CA LYS A 214 -10.17 -11.84 -6.27
C LYS A 214 -9.08 -12.14 -5.22
N TYR A 215 -9.24 -11.73 -3.95
CA TYR A 215 -8.16 -11.83 -2.94
C TYR A 215 -8.29 -13.09 -2.10
N GLY A 216 -7.41 -14.08 -2.33
CA GLY A 216 -7.29 -15.30 -1.52
C GLY A 216 -6.47 -15.08 -0.23
N LEU A 217 -6.54 -16.04 0.71
CA LEU A 217 -5.81 -16.03 1.98
C LEU A 217 -4.28 -15.86 1.78
N TYR A 218 -3.72 -16.48 0.74
CA TYR A 218 -2.30 -16.37 0.39
C TYR A 218 -1.90 -14.91 0.09
N TYR A 219 -2.76 -14.17 -0.64
CA TYR A 219 -2.51 -12.76 -0.95
C TYR A 219 -2.46 -11.91 0.33
N LEU A 220 -3.38 -12.15 1.26
CA LEU A 220 -3.42 -11.44 2.54
C LEU A 220 -2.15 -11.71 3.37
N LEU A 221 -1.75 -12.98 3.52
CA LEU A 221 -0.53 -13.36 4.25
C LEU A 221 0.73 -12.74 3.62
N ARG A 222 0.82 -12.77 2.30
CA ARG A 222 1.93 -12.15 1.57
C ARG A 222 1.99 -10.64 1.81
N THR A 223 0.85 -9.96 1.69
CA THR A 223 0.79 -8.50 1.90
C THR A 223 1.20 -8.13 3.33
N HIS A 224 0.82 -8.93 4.34
CA HIS A 224 1.24 -8.72 5.72
C HIS A 224 2.75 -8.90 5.90
N PHE A 225 3.32 -9.95 5.33
CA PHE A 225 4.75 -10.21 5.37
C PHE A 225 5.53 -9.10 4.66
N ASP A 226 5.04 -8.66 3.51
CA ASP A 226 5.61 -7.55 2.74
C ASP A 226 5.62 -6.24 3.53
N LEU A 227 4.53 -5.92 4.24
CA LEU A 227 4.47 -4.74 5.10
C LEU A 227 5.44 -4.84 6.29
N MET A 228 5.52 -5.98 6.94
CA MET A 228 6.42 -6.17 8.09
C MET A 228 7.89 -6.05 7.69
N THR A 229 8.30 -6.69 6.60
CA THR A 229 9.69 -6.70 6.13
C THR A 229 10.08 -5.45 5.34
N GLY A 230 9.10 -4.78 4.70
CA GLY A 230 9.32 -3.53 3.95
C GLY A 230 9.53 -2.30 4.84
N PHE A 231 8.87 -2.23 5.99
CA PHE A 231 8.91 -1.04 6.87
C PHE A 231 9.71 -1.23 8.15
N SER A 232 10.18 -2.45 8.46
CA SER A 232 10.82 -2.74 9.73
C SER A 232 11.91 -3.79 9.62
N LEU A 233 13.01 -3.55 10.33
CA LEU A 233 14.05 -4.55 10.57
C LEU A 233 13.77 -5.42 11.81
N VAL A 234 12.66 -5.16 12.52
CA VAL A 234 12.31 -5.89 13.74
C VAL A 234 12.25 -7.41 13.54
N PRO A 235 11.68 -7.96 12.43
CA PRO A 235 11.71 -9.41 12.22
C PRO A 235 13.14 -9.98 12.19
N LEU A 236 14.08 -9.28 11.55
CA LEU A 236 15.49 -9.68 11.49
C LEU A 236 16.16 -9.53 12.86
N GLN A 237 15.88 -8.45 13.60
CA GLN A 237 16.41 -8.23 14.94
C GLN A 237 15.91 -9.29 15.95
N LEU A 238 14.61 -9.63 15.90
CA LEU A 238 14.03 -10.68 16.74
C LEU A 238 14.65 -12.05 16.41
N PHE A 239 14.85 -12.35 15.12
CA PHE A 239 15.53 -13.57 14.71
C PHE A 239 16.97 -13.61 15.21
N THR A 240 17.69 -12.50 15.12
CA THR A 240 19.07 -12.37 15.66
C THR A 240 19.09 -12.58 17.18
N LEU A 241 18.17 -11.95 17.91
CA LEU A 241 18.07 -12.11 19.37
C LEU A 241 17.74 -13.56 19.77
N PHE A 242 16.81 -14.19 19.03
CA PHE A 242 16.51 -15.61 19.21
C PHE A 242 17.74 -16.50 18.92
N GLY A 243 18.50 -16.20 17.88
CA GLY A 243 19.75 -16.87 17.54
C GLY A 243 20.82 -16.77 18.66
N PHE A 244 20.98 -15.60 19.26
CA PHE A 244 21.85 -15.41 20.43
C PHE A 244 21.39 -16.25 21.63
N GLY A 245 20.08 -16.24 21.93
CA GLY A 245 19.53 -17.08 23.01
C GLY A 245 19.77 -18.57 22.77
N LEU A 246 19.53 -19.02 21.54
CA LEU A 246 19.74 -20.42 21.16
C LEU A 246 21.23 -20.81 21.19
N SER A 247 22.11 -19.91 20.73
CA SER A 247 23.57 -20.12 20.81
C SER A 247 24.04 -20.21 22.25
N GLY A 248 23.56 -19.36 23.16
CA GLY A 248 23.86 -19.44 24.59
C GLY A 248 23.41 -20.77 25.22
N LEU A 249 22.17 -21.20 24.86
CA LEU A 249 21.66 -22.49 25.34
C LEU A 249 22.50 -23.66 24.81
N SER A 250 22.90 -23.64 23.54
CA SER A 250 23.77 -24.62 22.94
C SER A 250 25.15 -24.69 23.64
N LEU A 251 25.74 -23.54 23.97
CA LEU A 251 27.01 -23.47 24.69
C LEU A 251 26.89 -24.10 26.07
N LEU A 252 25.81 -23.81 26.83
CA LEU A 252 25.56 -24.45 28.12
C LEU A 252 25.43 -25.97 28.01
N LEU A 253 24.74 -26.42 26.96
CA LEU A 253 24.57 -27.85 26.68
C LEU A 253 25.91 -28.54 26.35
N VAL A 254 26.76 -27.89 25.56
CA VAL A 254 28.12 -28.39 25.27
C VAL A 254 28.96 -28.48 26.55
N ILE A 255 28.94 -27.45 27.40
CA ILE A 255 29.66 -27.46 28.68
C ILE A 255 29.15 -28.60 29.57
N TYR A 256 27.82 -28.77 29.65
CA TYR A 256 27.21 -29.86 30.41
C TYR A 256 27.66 -31.25 29.89
N MET A 257 27.63 -31.46 28.57
CA MET A 257 28.05 -32.72 27.94
C MET A 257 29.54 -33.00 28.17
N LEU A 258 30.42 -32.00 28.07
CA LEU A 258 31.83 -32.11 28.37
C LEU A 258 32.06 -32.47 29.84
N GLY A 259 31.37 -31.82 30.76
CA GLY A 259 31.41 -32.13 32.18
C GLY A 259 30.99 -33.58 32.46
N ARG A 260 29.87 -34.03 31.91
CA ARG A 260 29.43 -35.44 32.03
C ARG A 260 30.47 -36.42 31.49
N ARG A 261 31.05 -36.16 30.32
CA ARG A 261 32.05 -37.01 29.69
C ARG A 261 33.29 -37.16 30.58
N ILE A 262 33.72 -36.08 31.27
CA ILE A 262 34.92 -36.10 32.13
C ILE A 262 34.64 -36.83 33.45
N PHE A 263 33.46 -36.61 34.06
CA PHE A 263 33.17 -37.12 35.40
C PHE A 263 32.42 -38.46 35.44
N ILE A 264 31.64 -38.80 34.38
CA ILE A 264 30.76 -39.98 34.35
C ILE A 264 31.20 -41.02 33.32
N GLY A 265 31.87 -40.58 32.23
CA GLY A 265 32.34 -41.44 31.14
C GLY A 265 31.54 -41.34 29.86
N PRO A 266 31.92 -42.09 28.79
CA PRO A 266 31.30 -41.97 27.48
C PRO A 266 29.88 -42.58 27.46
N GLU A 267 28.91 -41.86 26.89
CA GLU A 267 27.54 -42.33 26.62
C GLU A 267 27.41 -42.84 25.19
N ALA A 268 26.97 -44.08 25.03
CA ALA A 268 26.66 -44.65 23.70
C ALA A 268 25.22 -44.38 23.24
N GLU A 269 24.31 -44.03 24.15
CA GLU A 269 22.84 -43.95 23.87
C GLU A 269 22.32 -42.57 23.40
N GLY A 270 23.15 -41.51 23.38
CA GLY A 270 22.75 -40.13 23.05
C GLY A 270 22.70 -39.77 21.55
N VAL A 271 22.97 -40.72 20.66
CA VAL A 271 23.13 -40.44 19.21
C VAL A 271 21.86 -39.86 18.58
N PHE A 272 20.69 -40.41 18.89
CA PHE A 272 19.40 -39.90 18.35
C PHE A 272 19.09 -38.48 18.84
N THR A 273 19.35 -38.20 20.12
CA THR A 273 19.15 -36.87 20.70
C THR A 273 20.08 -35.84 20.06
N LEU A 274 21.34 -36.24 19.79
CA LEU A 274 22.33 -35.40 19.11
C LEU A 274 21.88 -35.05 17.68
N PHE A 275 21.41 -36.03 16.90
CA PHE A 275 20.91 -35.80 15.56
C PHE A 275 19.65 -34.95 15.58
N ALA A 276 18.71 -35.19 16.49
CA ALA A 276 17.50 -34.36 16.61
C ALA A 276 17.85 -32.90 16.91
N LEU A 277 18.77 -32.63 17.83
CA LEU A 277 19.26 -31.29 18.14
C LEU A 277 19.96 -30.65 16.94
N MET A 278 20.81 -31.39 16.24
CA MET A 278 21.52 -30.93 15.06
C MET A 278 20.55 -30.57 13.95
N PHE A 279 19.56 -31.40 13.64
CA PHE A 279 18.53 -31.08 12.63
C PHE A 279 17.70 -29.87 13.02
N PHE A 280 17.35 -29.72 14.31
CA PHE A 280 16.64 -28.54 14.79
C PHE A 280 17.48 -27.27 14.57
N MET A 281 18.75 -27.25 14.94
CA MET A 281 19.64 -26.11 14.74
C MET A 281 19.84 -25.77 13.27
N VAL A 282 19.99 -26.77 12.40
CA VAL A 282 20.07 -26.58 10.94
C VAL A 282 18.77 -25.98 10.40
N SER A 283 17.62 -26.48 10.86
CA SER A 283 16.32 -25.94 10.44
C SER A 283 16.16 -24.46 10.82
N VAL A 284 16.57 -24.08 12.03
CA VAL A 284 16.56 -22.68 12.47
C VAL A 284 17.50 -21.82 11.60
N ALA A 285 18.69 -22.32 11.28
CA ALA A 285 19.64 -21.63 10.41
C ALA A 285 19.05 -21.40 9.00
N ILE A 286 18.36 -22.39 8.42
CA ILE A 286 17.69 -22.27 7.11
C ILE A 286 16.62 -21.19 7.14
N VAL A 287 15.80 -21.11 8.20
CA VAL A 287 14.80 -20.03 8.37
C VAL A 287 15.48 -18.66 8.39
N GLY A 288 16.62 -18.53 9.08
CA GLY A 288 17.40 -17.29 9.10
C GLY A 288 17.93 -16.88 7.72
N ILE A 289 18.45 -17.84 6.97
CA ILE A 289 18.92 -17.61 5.60
C ILE A 289 17.74 -17.15 4.72
N GLY A 290 16.57 -17.78 4.85
CA GLY A 290 15.35 -17.37 4.15
C GLY A 290 14.95 -15.93 4.47
N LEU A 291 14.99 -15.53 5.74
CA LEU A 291 14.69 -14.16 6.16
C LEU A 291 15.71 -13.15 5.58
N ILE A 292 17.00 -13.46 5.64
CA ILE A 292 18.04 -12.63 5.01
C ILE A 292 17.80 -12.53 3.49
N GLY A 293 17.47 -13.66 2.84
CA GLY A 293 17.14 -13.72 1.42
C GLY A 293 16.01 -12.77 1.04
N GLU A 294 14.98 -12.63 1.87
CA GLU A 294 13.89 -11.67 1.65
C GLU A 294 14.39 -10.21 1.63
N TYR A 295 15.22 -9.81 2.60
CA TYR A 295 15.79 -8.46 2.62
C TYR A 295 16.75 -8.21 1.45
N VAL A 296 17.58 -9.20 1.10
CA VAL A 296 18.46 -9.13 -0.09
C VAL A 296 17.64 -9.01 -1.37
N GLY A 297 16.55 -9.77 -1.50
CA GLY A 297 15.62 -9.67 -2.63
C GLY A 297 15.02 -8.28 -2.78
N ARG A 298 14.61 -7.64 -1.69
CA ARG A 298 14.11 -6.26 -1.69
C ARG A 298 15.20 -5.25 -2.11
N MET A 299 16.40 -5.37 -1.55
CA MET A 299 17.53 -4.54 -1.96
C MET A 299 17.83 -4.70 -3.45
N TYR A 300 17.81 -5.94 -3.96
CA TYR A 300 18.02 -6.22 -5.37
C TYR A 300 16.98 -5.53 -6.27
N GLN A 301 15.69 -5.55 -5.89
CA GLN A 301 14.64 -4.85 -6.64
C GLN A 301 14.87 -3.33 -6.67
N ILE A 302 15.28 -2.72 -5.56
CA ILE A 302 15.58 -1.28 -5.47
C ILE A 302 16.80 -0.93 -6.35
N VAL A 303 17.85 -1.76 -6.32
CA VAL A 303 19.09 -1.53 -7.08
C VAL A 303 18.88 -1.65 -8.59
N GLN A 304 17.98 -2.53 -9.04
CA GLN A 304 17.69 -2.71 -10.46
C GLN A 304 17.11 -1.47 -11.15
N LYS A 305 16.48 -0.54 -10.41
CA LYS A 305 15.87 0.69 -10.95
C LYS A 305 14.98 0.44 -12.18
N ARG A 306 14.28 -0.69 -12.22
CA ARG A 306 13.33 -0.98 -13.31
C ARG A 306 12.20 0.03 -13.28
N PRO A 307 11.73 0.54 -14.46
CA PRO A 307 10.58 1.43 -14.48
C PRO A 307 9.35 0.73 -13.85
N ARG A 308 8.61 1.46 -13.04
CA ARG A 308 7.41 0.94 -12.36
C ARG A 308 6.27 0.67 -13.32
N TYR A 309 6.22 1.44 -14.40
CA TYR A 309 5.22 1.37 -15.45
C TYR A 309 5.83 1.89 -16.76
N ILE A 310 5.19 1.60 -17.86
CA ILE A 310 5.52 2.16 -19.17
C ILE A 310 4.28 2.87 -19.68
N LEU A 311 4.39 4.18 -19.85
CA LEU A 311 3.34 5.02 -20.39
C LEU A 311 3.33 4.84 -21.93
N LYS A 312 2.17 4.48 -22.48
CA LYS A 312 1.93 4.38 -23.90
C LYS A 312 1.51 5.73 -24.46
N HIS A 313 0.54 6.37 -23.82
CA HIS A 313 0.05 7.70 -24.16
C HIS A 313 -0.29 8.52 -22.93
N LEU A 314 -0.07 9.83 -23.02
CA LEU A 314 -0.55 10.83 -22.07
C LEU A 314 -1.49 11.77 -22.82
N TYR A 315 -2.75 11.79 -22.44
CA TYR A 315 -3.75 12.69 -22.97
C TYR A 315 -3.94 13.85 -21.99
N GLU A 316 -3.52 15.03 -22.39
CA GLU A 316 -3.63 16.27 -21.61
C GLU A 316 -3.88 17.47 -22.52
N ASP A 317 -4.49 18.53 -21.97
CA ASP A 317 -4.78 19.75 -22.75
C ASP A 317 -3.48 20.41 -23.23
N GLY A 318 -3.39 20.70 -24.52
CA GLY A 318 -2.25 21.38 -25.13
C GLY A 318 -1.17 20.50 -25.76
N LYS A 319 -1.37 19.15 -25.83
CA LYS A 319 -0.48 18.24 -26.57
C LYS A 319 -1.24 17.34 -27.50
#